data_231ab69c17c35dc585cddc46884b345a
#
_entry.id   231ab69c17c35dc585cddc46884b345a
#
_cell.length_a   1.000
_cell.length_b   1.000
_cell.length_c   1.000
_cell.angle_alpha   90.00
_cell.angle_beta   90.00
_cell.angle_gamma   90.00
#
_symmetry.space_group_name_H-M   'P 1'
#
loop_
_entity.id
_entity.type
_entity.pdbx_description
1 polymer ?
#
loop_
_entity_poly.entity_id
_entity_poly.type
_entity_poly.pdbx_seq_one_letter_code
_entity_poly.pdbx_strand_id
1 'polypeptide(L)'
;ETDFSVGETIFIETNILNQQTTDDGQEILLSDFIAQGISPNSYSYSLAMFKIDENENLSRVTLTEDIIEIIEGEAEINNGHLIIKSFLKESAFYSKIGIKLSQPGTNLLSSKFYESNPEEDTIIISSGSPELGYVGIKTYLLNMDGENAYKFTVTN
;
A
#
# COMPACT_ATOMS: atom_id res chain seq x y z
N GLU A 1 2.44 -15.92 -0.44
CA GLU A 1 3.35 -16.39 0.61
C GLU A 1 2.99 -15.69 1.91
N THR A 2 2.79 -16.46 2.97
CA THR A 2 2.35 -15.96 4.27
C THR A 2 3.36 -16.26 5.39
N ASP A 3 4.43 -17.01 5.07
CA ASP A 3 5.49 -17.38 5.99
C ASP A 3 6.84 -16.87 5.47
N PHE A 4 7.54 -16.13 6.31
CA PHE A 4 8.83 -15.49 6.05
C PHE A 4 9.81 -15.82 7.18
N SER A 5 11.10 -15.63 6.91
CA SER A 5 12.17 -15.67 7.92
C SER A 5 12.66 -14.26 8.24
N VAL A 6 13.23 -14.10 9.44
CA VAL A 6 13.93 -12.86 9.80
C VAL A 6 15.04 -12.57 8.77
N GLY A 7 15.09 -11.36 8.28
CA GLY A 7 16.01 -10.91 7.26
C GLY A 7 15.47 -10.95 5.82
N GLU A 8 14.35 -11.64 5.59
CA GLU A 8 13.66 -11.59 4.30
C GLU A 8 12.92 -10.26 4.10
N THR A 9 12.61 -9.96 2.84
CA THR A 9 11.87 -8.76 2.45
C THR A 9 10.51 -9.14 1.89
N ILE A 10 9.45 -8.61 2.47
CA ILE A 10 8.11 -8.68 1.88
C ILE A 10 7.95 -7.57 0.84
N PHE A 11 7.57 -7.90 -0.39
CA PHE A 11 7.39 -6.93 -1.45
C PHE A 11 5.91 -6.62 -1.68
N ILE A 12 5.61 -5.34 -1.75
CA ILE A 12 4.31 -4.79 -2.10
C ILE A 12 4.42 -4.25 -3.52
N GLU A 13 3.66 -4.82 -4.42
CA GLU A 13 3.66 -4.46 -5.83
C GLU A 13 2.31 -3.83 -6.22
N THR A 14 2.38 -2.66 -6.84
CA THR A 14 1.23 -1.94 -7.38
C THR A 14 1.33 -1.93 -8.90
N ASN A 15 0.26 -2.36 -9.56
CA ASN A 15 0.16 -2.34 -11.02
C ASN A 15 -1.28 -1.97 -11.41
N ILE A 16 -1.50 -0.70 -11.73
CA ILE A 16 -2.83 -0.17 -12.03
C ILE A 16 -2.82 0.34 -13.47
N LEU A 17 -3.63 -0.29 -14.32
CA LEU A 17 -3.76 0.16 -15.71
C LEU A 17 -4.20 1.62 -15.77
N ASN A 18 -3.59 2.39 -16.68
CA ASN A 18 -3.92 3.80 -16.87
C ASN A 18 -5.36 4.00 -17.35
N GLN A 19 -5.87 3.08 -18.16
CA GLN A 19 -7.27 3.09 -18.58
C GLN A 19 -8.13 2.38 -17.55
N GLN A 20 -9.13 3.07 -17.02
CA GLN A 20 -10.08 2.57 -16.02
C GLN A 20 -11.51 2.84 -16.45
N THR A 21 -12.43 2.07 -15.88
CA THR A 21 -13.88 2.31 -16.02
C THR A 21 -14.42 2.73 -14.65
N THR A 22 -15.09 3.85 -14.60
CA THR A 22 -15.74 4.36 -13.38
C THR A 22 -16.98 3.55 -13.00
N ASP A 23 -17.48 3.71 -11.79
CA ASP A 23 -18.66 3.00 -11.30
C ASP A 23 -19.94 3.26 -12.14
N ASP A 24 -20.01 4.42 -12.81
CA ASP A 24 -21.09 4.78 -13.73
C ASP A 24 -20.82 4.37 -15.20
N GLY A 25 -19.75 3.63 -15.45
CA GLY A 25 -19.42 3.02 -16.73
C GLY A 25 -18.66 3.92 -17.70
N GLN A 26 -18.13 5.07 -17.26
CA GLN A 26 -17.30 5.94 -18.10
C GLN A 26 -15.87 5.43 -18.18
N GLU A 27 -15.27 5.48 -19.35
CA GLU A 27 -13.83 5.23 -19.51
C GLU A 27 -13.04 6.50 -19.22
N ILE A 28 -12.01 6.38 -18.38
CA ILE A 28 -11.10 7.47 -18.03
C ILE A 28 -9.65 7.03 -18.18
N LEU A 29 -8.76 7.99 -18.37
CA LEU A 29 -7.32 7.80 -18.20
C LEU A 29 -6.88 8.39 -16.87
N LEU A 30 -6.25 7.58 -16.04
CA LEU A 30 -5.75 8.04 -14.74
C LEU A 30 -4.70 9.14 -14.88
N SER A 31 -3.94 9.14 -15.98
CA SER A 31 -2.97 10.19 -16.31
C SER A 31 -3.57 11.58 -16.50
N ASP A 32 -4.88 11.68 -16.77
CA ASP A 32 -5.55 12.97 -16.95
C ASP A 32 -5.78 13.70 -15.61
N PHE A 33 -5.66 12.98 -14.50
CA PHE A 33 -5.87 13.49 -13.14
C PHE A 33 -4.56 13.79 -12.39
N ILE A 34 -3.41 13.60 -13.01
CA ILE A 34 -2.11 13.95 -12.44
C ILE A 34 -1.59 15.25 -13.07
N ALA A 35 -1.13 16.18 -12.23
CA ALA A 35 -0.58 17.44 -12.70
C ALA A 35 0.78 17.22 -13.38
N GLN A 36 0.89 17.56 -14.67
CA GLN A 36 2.15 17.48 -15.38
C GLN A 36 3.13 18.55 -14.87
N GLY A 37 4.31 18.11 -14.43
CA GLY A 37 5.37 19.00 -13.99
C GLY A 37 5.23 19.55 -12.57
N ILE A 38 4.19 19.16 -11.82
CA ILE A 38 4.00 19.50 -10.42
C ILE A 38 3.82 18.20 -9.63
N SER A 39 4.53 18.04 -8.53
CA SER A 39 4.27 16.94 -7.58
C SER A 39 2.88 17.16 -6.94
N PRO A 40 1.99 16.13 -6.88
CA PRO A 40 2.28 14.74 -7.19
C PRO A 40 1.83 14.31 -8.60
N ASN A 41 2.75 13.81 -9.39
CA ASN A 41 2.50 13.14 -10.66
C ASN A 41 2.35 11.63 -10.49
N SER A 42 1.79 11.20 -9.37
CA SER A 42 1.72 9.81 -8.93
C SER A 42 0.36 9.49 -8.32
N TYR A 43 0.04 8.21 -8.30
CA TYR A 43 -1.01 7.65 -7.47
C TYR A 43 -0.39 7.10 -6.18
N SER A 44 -0.98 7.43 -5.04
CA SER A 44 -0.42 7.09 -3.74
C SER A 44 -1.43 6.49 -2.78
N TYR A 45 -0.92 5.71 -1.84
CA TYR A 45 -1.67 5.14 -0.73
C TYR A 45 -0.73 4.92 0.47
N SER A 46 -1.33 4.65 1.61
CA SER A 46 -0.58 4.43 2.85
C SER A 46 -0.88 3.07 3.45
N LEU A 47 0.14 2.47 4.05
CA LEU A 47 0.04 1.22 4.80
C LEU A 47 0.65 1.38 6.19
N ALA A 48 0.05 0.70 7.17
CA ALA A 48 0.59 0.49 8.50
C ALA A 48 0.91 -0.99 8.71
N MET A 49 1.89 -1.27 9.55
CA MET A 49 2.20 -2.62 10.00
C MET A 49 1.87 -2.76 11.48
N PHE A 50 1.25 -3.88 11.83
CA PHE A 50 0.91 -4.24 13.20
C PHE A 50 1.52 -5.59 13.54
N LYS A 51 1.80 -5.79 14.81
CA LYS A 51 2.14 -7.09 15.39
C LYS A 51 0.93 -7.61 16.15
N ILE A 52 0.66 -8.90 16.01
CA ILE A 52 -0.43 -9.60 16.70
C ILE A 52 0.18 -10.41 17.82
N ASP A 53 -0.30 -10.21 19.07
CA ASP A 53 0.12 -11.01 20.21
C ASP A 53 -0.69 -12.31 20.37
N GLU A 54 -0.37 -13.11 21.38
CA GLU A 54 -1.04 -14.38 21.68
C GLU A 54 -2.52 -14.22 22.07
N ASN A 55 -2.93 -13.01 22.45
CA ASN A 55 -4.31 -12.68 22.83
C ASN A 55 -5.04 -11.95 21.70
N GLU A 56 -4.49 -11.98 20.49
CA GLU A 56 -5.00 -11.28 19.29
C GLU A 56 -5.03 -9.74 19.39
N ASN A 57 -4.28 -9.15 20.35
CA ASN A 57 -4.17 -7.71 20.41
C ASN A 57 -3.20 -7.20 19.34
N LEU A 58 -3.58 -6.10 18.71
CA LEU A 58 -2.76 -5.40 17.73
C LEU A 58 -1.88 -4.36 18.41
N SER A 59 -0.60 -4.39 18.12
CA SER A 59 0.34 -3.32 18.45
C SER A 59 0.99 -2.80 17.19
N ARG A 60 1.03 -1.48 17.03
CA ARG A 60 1.59 -0.86 15.85
C ARG A 60 3.10 -1.03 15.81
N VAL A 61 3.61 -1.44 14.65
CA VAL A 61 5.04 -1.45 14.35
C VAL A 61 5.41 -0.10 13.72
N THR A 62 6.37 0.61 14.32
CA THR A 62 6.90 1.83 13.73
C THR A 62 7.85 1.46 12.60
N LEU A 63 7.46 1.75 11.36
CA LEU A 63 8.32 1.59 10.21
C LEU A 63 9.35 2.72 10.16
N THR A 64 10.56 2.41 9.69
CA THR A 64 11.68 3.34 9.54
C THR A 64 12.28 3.22 8.14
N GLU A 65 12.94 4.26 7.66
CA GLU A 65 13.46 4.30 6.28
C GLU A 65 14.51 3.22 6.00
N ASP A 66 15.28 2.81 7.01
CA ASP A 66 16.37 1.83 6.87
C ASP A 66 15.91 0.40 6.59
N ILE A 67 14.62 0.09 6.84
CA ILE A 67 14.04 -1.22 6.50
C ILE A 67 13.25 -1.19 5.19
N ILE A 68 13.16 -0.04 4.51
CA ILE A 68 12.43 0.10 3.25
C ILE A 68 13.39 -0.07 2.07
N GLU A 69 13.01 -0.96 1.16
CA GLU A 69 13.72 -1.22 -0.09
C GLU A 69 12.89 -0.74 -1.27
N ILE A 70 13.41 0.21 -2.05
CA ILE A 70 12.70 0.75 -3.22
C ILE A 70 13.29 0.09 -4.47
N ILE A 71 12.48 -0.72 -5.16
CA ILE A 71 12.83 -1.31 -6.45
C ILE A 71 12.35 -0.43 -7.60
N GLU A 72 11.09 0.06 -7.48
CA GLU A 72 10.45 0.95 -8.46
C GLU A 72 9.44 1.84 -7.74
N GLY A 73 9.26 3.08 -8.19
CA GLY A 73 8.37 4.05 -7.55
C GLY A 73 9.08 4.88 -6.49
N GLU A 74 8.32 5.40 -5.56
CA GLU A 74 8.83 6.10 -4.38
C GLU A 74 8.14 5.59 -3.11
N ALA A 75 8.83 5.68 -2.00
CA ALA A 75 8.30 5.39 -0.68
C ALA A 75 8.83 6.41 0.32
N GLU A 76 7.97 6.79 1.27
CA GLU A 76 8.36 7.65 2.40
C GLU A 76 7.71 7.13 3.68
N ILE A 77 8.37 7.39 4.82
CA ILE A 77 7.80 7.11 6.13
C ILE A 77 7.26 8.40 6.74
N ASN A 78 5.99 8.38 7.08
CA ASN A 78 5.33 9.49 7.77
C ASN A 78 4.64 8.97 9.02
N ASN A 79 5.07 9.44 10.19
CA ASN A 79 4.57 8.97 11.50
C ASN A 79 4.57 7.44 11.66
N GLY A 80 5.58 6.76 11.13
CA GLY A 80 5.70 5.30 11.15
C GLY A 80 4.79 4.55 10.17
N HIS A 81 4.12 5.26 9.26
CA HIS A 81 3.38 4.68 8.14
C HIS A 81 4.22 4.72 6.88
N LEU A 82 4.03 3.73 6.03
CA LEU A 82 4.62 3.67 4.70
C LEU A 82 3.65 4.33 3.71
N ILE A 83 4.11 5.38 3.04
CA ILE A 83 3.40 5.99 1.91
C ILE A 83 4.08 5.51 0.64
N ILE A 84 3.32 4.89 -0.25
CA ILE A 84 3.79 4.36 -1.53
C ILE A 84 3.27 5.24 -2.65
N LYS A 85 4.16 5.62 -3.59
CA LYS A 85 3.83 6.40 -4.79
C LYS A 85 4.17 5.59 -6.04
N SER A 86 3.16 5.41 -6.88
CA SER A 86 3.26 4.70 -8.16
C SER A 86 3.24 5.70 -9.30
N PHE A 87 4.17 5.56 -10.24
CA PHE A 87 4.30 6.45 -11.41
C PHE A 87 3.89 5.75 -12.69
N LEU A 88 3.46 6.53 -13.67
CA LEU A 88 3.12 6.01 -14.98
C LEU A 88 4.35 5.44 -15.68
N LYS A 89 4.29 4.16 -16.01
CA LYS A 89 5.29 3.42 -16.76
C LYS A 89 4.56 2.67 -17.88
N GLU A 90 4.84 3.03 -19.12
CA GLU A 90 4.12 2.51 -20.28
C GLU A 90 2.59 2.78 -20.18
N SER A 91 1.81 1.77 -19.85
CA SER A 91 0.35 1.83 -19.77
C SER A 91 -0.23 1.64 -18.37
N ALA A 92 0.62 1.61 -17.35
CA ALA A 92 0.20 1.37 -15.96
C ALA A 92 0.95 2.26 -14.96
N PHE A 93 0.29 2.58 -13.86
CA PHE A 93 0.97 3.13 -12.67
C PHE A 93 1.56 1.98 -11.88
N TYR A 94 2.86 2.00 -11.71
CA TYR A 94 3.62 0.90 -11.14
C TYR A 94 4.50 1.37 -9.98
N SER A 95 4.59 0.51 -8.97
CA SER A 95 5.60 0.59 -7.91
C SER A 95 5.90 -0.80 -7.35
N LYS A 96 7.10 -0.98 -6.81
CA LYS A 96 7.51 -2.19 -6.08
C LYS A 96 8.39 -1.79 -4.92
N ILE A 97 7.84 -1.94 -3.71
CA ILE A 97 8.45 -1.51 -2.45
C ILE A 97 8.58 -2.71 -1.53
N GLY A 98 9.74 -2.88 -0.93
CA GLY A 98 10.03 -3.93 0.03
C GLY A 98 10.06 -3.42 1.46
N ILE A 99 9.64 -4.25 2.40
CA ILE A 99 9.81 -4.06 3.84
C ILE A 99 10.67 -5.22 4.36
N LYS A 100 11.87 -4.91 4.87
CA LYS A 100 12.75 -5.91 5.47
C LYS A 100 12.22 -6.31 6.85
N LEU A 101 12.04 -7.61 7.03
CA LEU A 101 11.46 -8.19 8.24
C LEU A 101 12.57 -8.47 9.25
N SER A 102 12.55 -7.78 10.39
CA SER A 102 13.63 -7.82 11.38
C SER A 102 13.28 -8.54 12.67
N GLN A 103 12.02 -8.85 12.91
CA GLN A 103 11.56 -9.46 14.14
C GLN A 103 10.58 -10.60 13.87
N PRO A 104 10.71 -11.73 14.59
CA PRO A 104 9.77 -12.83 14.48
C PRO A 104 8.41 -12.47 15.08
N GLY A 105 7.37 -13.17 14.62
CA GLY A 105 6.01 -13.07 15.12
C GLY A 105 4.97 -12.94 14.02
N THR A 106 3.71 -12.92 14.41
CA THR A 106 2.60 -12.70 13.48
C THR A 106 2.39 -11.20 13.25
N ASN A 107 2.29 -10.81 12.00
CA ASN A 107 2.19 -9.42 11.58
C ASN A 107 0.99 -9.23 10.65
N LEU A 108 0.55 -7.98 10.52
CA LEU A 108 -0.55 -7.54 9.68
C LEU A 108 -0.15 -6.28 8.93
N LEU A 109 -0.33 -6.25 7.61
CA LEU A 109 -0.30 -5.03 6.80
C LEU A 109 -1.73 -4.56 6.54
N SER A 110 -1.99 -3.28 6.77
CA SER A 110 -3.32 -2.69 6.68
C SER A 110 -3.24 -1.24 6.20
N SER A 111 -4.25 -0.78 5.49
CA SER A 111 -4.42 0.64 5.18
C SER A 111 -4.98 1.44 6.36
N LYS A 112 -5.46 0.76 7.40
CA LYS A 112 -6.02 1.39 8.58
C LYS A 112 -4.93 1.79 9.57
N PHE A 113 -5.07 2.99 10.11
CA PHE A 113 -4.12 3.57 11.05
C PHE A 113 -4.50 3.35 12.51
N TYR A 114 -5.71 2.89 12.77
CA TYR A 114 -6.26 2.70 14.11
C TYR A 114 -6.90 1.32 14.26
N GLU A 115 -6.96 0.82 15.50
CA GLU A 115 -7.47 -0.48 15.92
C GLU A 115 -8.97 -0.73 15.64
N SER A 116 -9.62 0.11 14.84
CA SER A 116 -11.04 0.01 14.57
C SER A 116 -11.36 -0.82 13.34
N ASN A 117 -11.92 -1.97 13.58
CA ASN A 117 -12.62 -2.87 12.67
C ASN A 117 -11.89 -3.25 11.37
N PRO A 118 -11.12 -4.34 11.35
CA PRO A 118 -10.38 -4.80 10.16
C PRO A 118 -11.30 -5.23 8.99
N GLU A 119 -12.59 -5.42 9.21
CA GLU A 119 -13.52 -5.95 8.20
C GLU A 119 -13.80 -5.02 7.01
N GLU A 120 -13.36 -3.77 7.06
CA GLU A 120 -13.59 -2.77 5.99
C GLU A 120 -12.28 -2.19 5.41
N ASP A 121 -11.19 -2.96 5.39
CA ASP A 121 -9.90 -2.42 4.96
C ASP A 121 -9.78 -2.35 3.44
N THR A 122 -10.40 -1.33 2.87
CA THR A 122 -10.24 -1.00 1.47
C THR A 122 -9.07 -0.03 1.32
N ILE A 123 -8.06 -0.41 0.55
CA ILE A 123 -7.01 0.50 0.15
C ILE A 123 -7.57 1.46 -0.90
N ILE A 124 -7.45 2.75 -0.65
CA ILE A 124 -7.80 3.77 -1.64
C ILE A 124 -6.50 4.34 -2.18
N ILE A 125 -6.21 4.03 -3.43
CA ILE A 125 -5.09 4.61 -4.16
C ILE A 125 -5.62 5.84 -4.86
N SER A 126 -5.05 7.01 -4.59
CA SER A 126 -5.62 8.26 -5.04
C SER A 126 -4.61 9.23 -5.63
N SER A 127 -5.09 10.08 -6.49
CA SER A 127 -4.41 11.25 -7.01
C SER A 127 -5.43 12.32 -7.40
N GLY A 128 -4.95 13.51 -7.71
CA GLY A 128 -5.75 14.60 -8.22
C GLY A 128 -5.38 15.95 -7.62
N SER A 129 -6.07 16.96 -8.11
CA SER A 129 -5.93 18.34 -7.66
C SER A 129 -7.27 19.06 -7.77
N PRO A 130 -7.43 20.23 -7.14
CA PRO A 130 -8.64 21.04 -7.30
C PRO A 130 -8.92 21.43 -8.76
N GLU A 131 -7.89 21.50 -9.59
CA GLU A 131 -8.00 21.92 -11.00
C GLU A 131 -8.38 20.75 -11.93
N LEU A 132 -7.83 19.56 -11.66
CA LEU A 132 -8.00 18.36 -12.50
C LEU A 132 -9.10 17.42 -11.98
N GLY A 133 -9.58 17.63 -10.74
CA GLY A 133 -10.43 16.70 -10.04
C GLY A 133 -9.63 15.63 -9.29
N TYR A 134 -10.35 14.78 -8.58
CA TYR A 134 -9.79 13.71 -7.74
C TYR A 134 -10.29 12.34 -8.19
N VAL A 135 -9.40 11.37 -8.21
CA VAL A 135 -9.73 9.98 -8.50
C VAL A 135 -9.23 9.11 -7.35
N GLY A 136 -10.10 8.21 -6.89
CA GLY A 136 -9.77 7.18 -5.92
C GLY A 136 -10.08 5.80 -6.50
N ILE A 137 -9.11 4.90 -6.44
CA ILE A 137 -9.22 3.52 -6.88
C ILE A 137 -9.30 2.65 -5.64
N LYS A 138 -10.41 1.93 -5.49
CA LYS A 138 -10.57 0.96 -4.41
C LYS A 138 -9.87 -0.34 -4.80
N THR A 139 -9.04 -0.84 -3.92
CA THR A 139 -8.33 -2.09 -4.10
C THR A 139 -8.10 -2.79 -2.76
N TYR A 140 -7.52 -3.98 -2.82
CA TYR A 140 -7.19 -4.81 -1.66
C TYR A 140 -5.79 -5.38 -1.83
N LEU A 141 -5.15 -5.77 -0.73
CA LEU A 141 -3.96 -6.61 -0.80
C LEU A 141 -4.35 -8.00 -1.30
N LEU A 142 -3.75 -8.44 -2.40
CA LEU A 142 -4.01 -9.79 -2.95
C LEU A 142 -3.47 -10.86 -2.01
N ASN A 143 -4.14 -12.03 -2.01
CA ASN A 143 -3.89 -13.21 -1.16
C ASN A 143 -4.33 -13.07 0.30
N MET A 144 -5.38 -12.32 0.52
CA MET A 144 -6.01 -12.23 1.83
C MET A 144 -7.03 -13.34 2.01
N ASP A 145 -6.98 -14.02 3.14
CA ASP A 145 -7.96 -15.04 3.53
C ASP A 145 -9.26 -14.39 4.03
N GLY A 146 -9.93 -13.61 3.15
CA GLY A 146 -11.24 -13.03 3.42
C GLY A 146 -11.28 -11.88 4.45
N GLU A 147 -10.16 -11.52 5.02
CA GLU A 147 -9.99 -10.35 5.87
C GLU A 147 -9.31 -9.22 5.08
N ASN A 148 -9.67 -7.97 5.32
CA ASN A 148 -9.22 -6.82 4.56
C ASN A 148 -7.79 -6.36 4.90
N ALA A 149 -6.98 -7.21 5.52
CA ALA A 149 -5.60 -6.93 5.89
C ALA A 149 -4.72 -8.16 5.61
N TYR A 150 -3.49 -7.95 5.16
CA TYR A 150 -2.58 -9.03 4.82
C TYR A 150 -1.84 -9.52 6.07
N LYS A 151 -2.22 -10.73 6.56
CA LYS A 151 -1.61 -11.39 7.72
C LYS A 151 -0.48 -12.31 7.28
N PHE A 152 0.65 -12.27 7.98
CA PHE A 152 1.82 -13.10 7.70
C PHE A 152 2.62 -13.40 8.98
N THR A 153 3.40 -14.47 8.94
CA THR A 153 4.25 -14.90 10.06
C THR A 153 5.72 -14.76 9.68
N VAL A 154 6.51 -14.26 10.61
CA VAL A 154 7.97 -14.20 10.50
C VAL A 154 8.57 -15.16 11.53
N THR A 155 9.40 -16.10 11.08
CA THR A 155 10.13 -17.07 11.90
C THR A 155 11.60 -16.71 12.02
N ASN A 156 12.29 -17.26 13.02
CA ASN A 156 13.75 -17.09 13.19
C ASN A 156 14.54 -17.81 12.10
#